data_da127f07549c5c997be4a08a40136c7b
#
_entry.id   da127f07549c5c997be4a08a40136c7b
#
_cell.length_a   1.000
_cell.length_b   1.000
_cell.length_c   1.000
_cell.angle_alpha   90.00
_cell.angle_beta   90.00
_cell.angle_gamma   90.00
#
_symmetry.space_group_name_H-M   'P 1'
#
loop_
_entity.id
_entity.type
_entity.pdbx_description
1 polymer ?
#
loop_
_entity_poly.entity_id
_entity_poly.type
_entity_poly.pdbx_seq_one_letter_code
_entity_poly.pdbx_strand_id
1 'polypeptide(L)'
;MDFSLNRETEALRERVRAFIEEAVIPQEAEAAREPGHLEALTQALQREAKARGLFLPHMPKALGGLGLSWTQTAVILEEAGRSLLGPRALNAAAPDEGNMHLLHKVASPEQKRRY
;
A
#
# COMPACT_ATOMS: atom_id res chain seq x y z
N MET A 1 -2.08 -13.30 26.18
CA MET A 1 -2.41 -12.72 24.85
C MET A 1 -1.30 -13.15 23.90
N ASP A 2 -1.65 -13.76 22.78
CA ASP A 2 -0.66 -14.22 21.80
C ASP A 2 -0.57 -13.18 20.69
N PHE A 3 0.60 -12.61 20.46
CA PHE A 3 0.91 -11.63 19.41
C PHE A 3 1.66 -12.25 18.23
N SER A 4 1.78 -13.59 18.19
CA SER A 4 2.44 -14.26 17.08
C SER A 4 1.66 -14.07 15.78
N LEU A 5 2.39 -13.84 14.70
CA LEU A 5 1.82 -13.80 13.37
C LEU A 5 1.71 -15.22 12.80
N ASN A 6 0.68 -15.47 12.02
CA ASN A 6 0.63 -16.69 11.24
C ASN A 6 1.66 -16.65 10.09
N ARG A 7 2.02 -17.82 9.56
CA ARG A 7 3.06 -17.96 8.52
C ARG A 7 2.78 -17.14 7.25
N GLU A 8 1.52 -17.02 6.87
CA GLU A 8 1.13 -16.27 5.68
C GLU A 8 1.38 -14.77 5.87
N THR A 9 0.97 -14.22 7.01
CA THR A 9 1.20 -12.83 7.37
C THR A 9 2.69 -12.52 7.49
N GLU A 10 3.45 -13.42 8.10
CA GLU A 10 4.90 -13.29 8.23
C GLU A 10 5.58 -13.26 6.86
N ALA A 11 5.24 -14.19 5.97
CA ALA A 11 5.79 -14.23 4.62
C ALA A 11 5.43 -12.97 3.81
N LEU A 12 4.22 -12.45 3.96
CA LEU A 12 3.81 -11.20 3.32
C LEU A 12 4.58 -10.01 3.89
N ARG A 13 4.76 -9.95 5.21
CA ARG A 13 5.56 -8.92 5.88
C ARG A 13 7.00 -8.87 5.32
N GLU A 14 7.65 -10.02 5.20
CA GLU A 14 9.00 -10.11 4.64
C GLU A 14 9.06 -9.63 3.17
N ARG A 15 8.06 -9.95 2.36
CA ARG A 15 7.97 -9.48 0.98
C ARG A 15 7.79 -7.97 0.90
N VAL A 16 6.97 -7.38 1.78
CA VAL A 16 6.80 -5.93 1.86
C VAL A 16 8.10 -5.27 2.33
N ARG A 17 8.76 -5.82 3.35
CA ARG A 17 10.06 -5.34 3.82
C ARG A 17 11.08 -5.30 2.70
N ALA A 18 11.24 -6.38 1.95
CA ALA A 18 12.15 -6.45 0.83
C ALA A 18 11.82 -5.38 -0.24
N PHE A 19 10.54 -5.21 -0.58
CA PHE A 19 10.12 -4.15 -1.52
C PHE A 19 10.47 -2.75 -1.01
N ILE A 20 10.21 -2.46 0.26
CA ILE A 20 10.52 -1.16 0.85
C ILE A 20 12.04 -0.90 0.83
N GLU A 21 12.85 -1.88 1.22
CA GLU A 21 14.31 -1.75 1.28
C GLU A 21 14.96 -1.66 -0.09
N GLU A 22 14.53 -2.48 -1.04
CA GLU A 22 15.16 -2.60 -2.36
C GLU A 22 14.70 -1.54 -3.36
N ALA A 23 13.41 -1.19 -3.34
CA ALA A 23 12.80 -0.34 -4.36
C ALA A 23 12.41 1.04 -3.85
N VAL A 24 11.87 1.16 -2.63
CA VAL A 24 11.24 2.40 -2.15
C VAL A 24 12.25 3.33 -1.48
N ILE A 25 12.97 2.86 -0.46
CA ILE A 25 13.95 3.67 0.28
C ILE A 25 15.01 4.31 -0.64
N PRO A 26 15.56 3.62 -1.64
CA PRO A 26 16.54 4.23 -2.54
C PRO A 26 16.02 5.45 -3.31
N GLN A 27 14.71 5.63 -3.44
CA GLN A 27 14.08 6.73 -4.15
C GLN A 27 13.82 7.97 -3.28
N GLU A 28 13.97 7.87 -1.97
CA GLU A 28 13.67 9.00 -1.05
C GLU A 28 14.52 10.24 -1.31
N ALA A 29 15.80 10.05 -1.62
CA ALA A 29 16.71 11.15 -1.89
C ALA A 29 16.33 11.91 -3.18
N GLU A 30 15.86 11.23 -4.20
CA GLU A 30 15.36 11.84 -5.43
C GLU A 30 14.04 12.57 -5.18
N ALA A 31 13.10 11.94 -4.49
CA ALA A 31 11.82 12.54 -4.13
C ALA A 31 12.00 13.84 -3.33
N ALA A 32 12.99 13.91 -2.45
CA ALA A 32 13.30 15.08 -1.66
C ALA A 32 13.94 16.21 -2.49
N ARG A 33 14.80 15.86 -3.48
CA ARG A 33 15.49 16.85 -4.33
C ARG A 33 14.60 17.42 -5.43
N GLU A 34 13.72 16.59 -5.99
CA GLU A 34 12.90 16.88 -7.16
C GLU A 34 11.40 16.68 -6.85
N PRO A 35 10.77 17.55 -6.04
CA PRO A 35 9.36 17.37 -5.66
C PRO A 35 8.41 17.28 -6.86
N GLY A 36 8.77 17.89 -7.99
CA GLY A 36 7.99 17.82 -9.24
C GLY A 36 7.94 16.41 -9.85
N HIS A 37 8.86 15.52 -9.49
CA HIS A 37 8.90 14.13 -9.95
C HIS A 37 8.15 13.17 -9.05
N LEU A 38 7.66 13.61 -7.90
CA LEU A 38 7.05 12.75 -6.88
C LEU A 38 5.90 11.91 -7.43
N GLU A 39 5.05 12.49 -8.27
CA GLU A 39 3.90 11.76 -8.84
C GLU A 39 4.36 10.65 -9.79
N ALA A 40 5.27 10.95 -10.71
CA ALA A 40 5.81 9.96 -11.64
C ALA A 40 6.52 8.82 -10.91
N LEU A 41 7.29 9.14 -9.87
CA LEU A 41 7.97 8.21 -9.01
C LEU A 41 6.98 7.32 -8.24
N THR A 42 5.95 7.94 -7.65
CA THR A 42 4.87 7.21 -6.97
C THR A 42 4.20 6.21 -7.90
N GLN A 43 3.86 6.61 -9.12
CA GLN A 43 3.26 5.72 -10.11
C GLN A 43 4.18 4.57 -10.52
N ALA A 44 5.49 4.81 -10.63
CA ALA A 44 6.48 3.77 -10.91
C ALA A 44 6.52 2.74 -9.78
N LEU A 45 6.60 3.18 -8.53
CA LEU A 45 6.59 2.32 -7.34
C LEU A 45 5.28 1.54 -7.21
N GLN A 46 4.14 2.16 -7.51
CA GLN A 46 2.84 1.47 -7.53
C GLN A 46 2.76 0.38 -8.59
N ARG A 47 3.32 0.61 -9.79
CA ARG A 47 3.41 -0.44 -10.82
C ARG A 47 4.24 -1.63 -10.34
N GLU A 48 5.35 -1.36 -9.68
CA GLU A 48 6.19 -2.41 -9.10
C GLU A 48 5.50 -3.15 -7.95
N ALA A 49 4.83 -2.43 -7.05
CA ALA A 49 4.03 -3.04 -5.98
C ALA A 49 2.93 -3.96 -6.55
N LYS A 50 2.25 -3.54 -7.64
CA LYS A 50 1.29 -4.39 -8.35
C LYS A 50 1.93 -5.65 -8.91
N ALA A 51 3.08 -5.53 -9.59
CA ALA A 51 3.81 -6.66 -10.15
C ALA A 51 4.27 -7.65 -9.08
N ARG A 52 4.63 -7.16 -7.89
CA ARG A 52 5.01 -7.98 -6.73
C ARG A 52 3.79 -8.52 -5.94
N GLY A 53 2.55 -8.15 -6.27
CA GLY A 53 1.33 -8.54 -5.54
C GLY A 53 1.24 -7.95 -4.14
N LEU A 54 1.63 -6.69 -3.97
CA LEU A 54 1.66 -5.98 -2.68
C LEU A 54 0.73 -4.75 -2.65
N PHE A 55 0.07 -4.45 -3.75
CA PHE A 55 -0.73 -3.24 -3.93
C PHE A 55 -2.08 -3.33 -3.22
N LEU A 56 -2.55 -2.22 -2.64
CA LEU A 56 -3.85 -2.11 -1.97
C LEU A 56 -4.06 -3.15 -0.83
N PRO A 57 -3.17 -3.24 0.15
CA PRO A 57 -3.27 -4.26 1.20
C PRO A 57 -4.59 -4.22 1.96
N HIS A 58 -5.17 -3.04 2.14
CA HIS A 58 -6.38 -2.75 2.90
C HIS A 58 -7.70 -2.97 2.14
N MET A 59 -7.65 -3.13 0.80
CA MET A 59 -8.85 -3.23 -0.02
C MET A 59 -9.24 -4.69 -0.31
N PRO A 60 -10.54 -4.97 -0.57
CA PRO A 60 -11.01 -6.29 -0.95
C PRO A 60 -10.36 -6.81 -2.23
N LYS A 61 -10.21 -8.14 -2.35
CA LYS A 61 -9.68 -8.80 -3.56
C LYS A 61 -10.50 -8.45 -4.82
N ALA A 62 -11.80 -8.32 -4.69
CA ALA A 62 -12.70 -7.94 -5.80
C ALA A 62 -12.39 -6.55 -6.38
N LEU A 63 -11.69 -5.70 -5.62
CA LEU A 63 -11.26 -4.36 -6.05
C LEU A 63 -9.75 -4.30 -6.33
N GLY A 64 -9.10 -5.44 -6.52
CA GLY A 64 -7.67 -5.52 -6.80
C GLY A 64 -6.77 -5.43 -5.56
N GLY A 65 -7.33 -5.46 -4.36
CA GLY A 65 -6.60 -5.45 -3.10
C GLY A 65 -6.22 -6.85 -2.60
N LEU A 66 -5.56 -6.92 -1.47
CA LEU A 66 -5.12 -8.19 -0.87
C LEU A 66 -6.18 -8.83 0.02
N GLY A 67 -7.22 -8.10 0.43
CA GLY A 67 -8.32 -8.61 1.26
C GLY A 67 -7.86 -9.03 2.67
N LEU A 68 -6.90 -8.33 3.23
CA LEU A 68 -6.34 -8.62 4.54
C LEU A 68 -7.30 -8.22 5.66
N SER A 69 -7.21 -8.89 6.80
CA SER A 69 -7.80 -8.41 8.05
C SER A 69 -7.13 -7.11 8.52
N TRP A 70 -7.79 -6.36 9.41
CA TRP A 70 -7.20 -5.13 9.95
C TRP A 70 -5.87 -5.37 10.68
N THR A 71 -5.75 -6.49 11.41
CA THR A 71 -4.50 -6.87 12.07
C THR A 71 -3.39 -7.14 11.07
N GLN A 72 -3.67 -7.88 10.01
CA GLN A 72 -2.70 -8.13 8.93
C GLN A 72 -2.33 -6.82 8.21
N THR A 73 -3.32 -5.98 7.91
CA THR A 73 -3.07 -4.67 7.30
C THR A 73 -2.17 -3.81 8.17
N ALA A 74 -2.38 -3.78 9.49
CA ALA A 74 -1.53 -3.03 10.42
C ALA A 74 -0.06 -3.47 10.35
N VAL A 75 0.20 -4.78 10.32
CA VAL A 75 1.55 -5.33 10.18
C VAL A 75 2.22 -4.88 8.87
N ILE A 76 1.46 -4.88 7.77
CA ILE A 76 1.98 -4.47 6.46
C ILE A 76 2.23 -2.96 6.41
N LEU A 77 1.35 -2.15 7.01
CA LEU A 77 1.53 -0.70 7.08
C LEU A 77 2.68 -0.29 8.01
N GLU A 78 2.98 -1.08 9.05
CA GLU A 78 4.17 -0.90 9.89
C GLU A 78 5.45 -1.01 9.04
N GLU A 79 5.57 -2.04 8.21
CA GLU A 79 6.71 -2.17 7.29
C GLU A 79 6.74 -1.06 6.23
N ALA A 80 5.60 -0.70 5.67
CA ALA A 80 5.51 0.41 4.71
C ALA A 80 5.95 1.74 5.34
N GLY A 81 5.60 1.98 6.60
CA GLY A 81 5.93 3.19 7.34
C GLY A 81 7.42 3.39 7.64
N ARG A 82 8.28 2.43 7.32
CA ARG A 82 9.75 2.58 7.37
C ARG A 82 10.28 3.55 6.31
N SER A 83 9.46 3.88 5.32
CA SER A 83 9.74 4.86 4.28
C SER A 83 8.61 5.90 4.19
N LEU A 84 8.96 7.17 3.97
CA LEU A 84 7.98 8.23 3.71
C LEU A 84 7.18 7.98 2.42
N LEU A 85 7.75 7.23 1.47
CA LEU A 85 7.11 6.86 0.21
C LEU A 85 6.35 5.52 0.30
N GLY A 86 6.62 4.70 1.32
CA GLY A 86 6.09 3.34 1.43
C GLY A 86 4.56 3.26 1.37
N PRO A 87 3.81 4.00 2.20
CA PRO A 87 2.35 4.01 2.12
C PRO A 87 1.83 4.46 0.74
N ARG A 88 2.48 5.43 0.08
CA ARG A 88 2.14 5.87 -1.27
C ARG A 88 2.40 4.77 -2.31
N ALA A 89 3.52 4.06 -2.19
CA ALA A 89 3.89 2.98 -3.10
C ALA A 89 2.88 1.81 -3.05
N LEU A 90 2.29 1.54 -1.88
CA LEU A 90 1.24 0.54 -1.71
C LEU A 90 -0.17 1.08 -1.99
N ASN A 91 -0.33 2.37 -2.30
CA ASN A 91 -1.60 3.10 -2.41
C ASN A 91 -2.45 2.98 -1.14
N ALA A 92 -1.81 3.14 0.00
CA ALA A 92 -2.40 3.04 1.34
C ALA A 92 -2.12 4.31 2.18
N ALA A 93 -1.83 5.43 1.52
CA ALA A 93 -1.60 6.72 2.17
C ALA A 93 -2.90 7.51 2.35
N ALA A 94 -2.99 8.25 3.44
CA ALA A 94 -4.04 9.25 3.61
C ALA A 94 -3.85 10.42 2.60
N PRO A 95 -4.93 11.04 2.10
CA PRO A 95 -6.35 10.76 2.40
C PRO A 95 -6.99 9.66 1.55
N ASP A 96 -6.28 9.12 0.54
CA ASP A 96 -6.84 8.24 -0.48
C ASP A 96 -7.34 6.93 0.11
N GLU A 97 -6.62 6.37 1.08
CA GLU A 97 -7.01 5.13 1.76
C GLU A 97 -8.40 5.28 2.41
N GLY A 98 -8.63 6.33 3.18
CA GLY A 98 -9.92 6.62 3.81
C GLY A 98 -11.04 6.85 2.79
N ASN A 99 -10.74 7.57 1.71
CA ASN A 99 -11.69 7.85 0.63
C ASN A 99 -12.08 6.56 -0.11
N MET A 100 -11.15 5.66 -0.37
CA MET A 100 -11.45 4.36 -0.97
C MET A 100 -12.37 3.52 -0.10
N HIS A 101 -12.16 3.48 1.23
CA HIS A 101 -13.06 2.80 2.15
C HIS A 101 -14.44 3.43 2.18
N LEU A 102 -14.52 4.76 2.20
CA LEU A 102 -15.78 5.49 2.18
C LEU A 102 -16.58 5.16 0.91
N LEU A 103 -15.96 5.31 -0.26
CA LEU A 103 -16.59 4.99 -1.54
C LEU A 103 -17.02 3.53 -1.62
N HIS A 104 -16.18 2.60 -1.16
CA HIS A 104 -16.53 1.19 -1.14
C HIS A 104 -17.78 0.90 -0.30
N LYS A 105 -17.92 1.55 0.87
CA LYS A 105 -19.03 1.29 1.79
C LYS A 105 -20.33 1.98 1.40
N VAL A 106 -20.29 3.25 0.99
CA VAL A 106 -21.50 4.10 0.89
C VAL A 106 -21.83 4.60 -0.52
N ALA A 107 -20.90 4.54 -1.46
CA ALA A 107 -21.14 5.05 -2.81
C ALA A 107 -22.11 4.17 -3.60
N SER A 108 -22.93 4.79 -4.45
CA SER A 108 -23.78 4.09 -5.40
C SER A 108 -22.94 3.34 -6.45
N PRO A 109 -23.52 2.33 -7.13
CA PRO A 109 -22.82 1.63 -8.22
C PRO A 109 -22.31 2.58 -9.33
N GLU A 110 -23.04 3.65 -9.60
CA GLU A 110 -22.64 4.67 -10.59
C GLU A 110 -21.42 5.46 -10.09
N GLN A 111 -21.44 5.92 -8.83
CA GLN A 111 -20.31 6.60 -8.22
C GLN A 111 -19.05 5.73 -8.18
N LYS A 112 -19.18 4.45 -7.80
CA LYS A 112 -18.06 3.50 -7.80
C LYS A 112 -17.44 3.24 -9.18
N ARG A 113 -18.21 3.43 -10.25
CA ARG A 113 -17.66 3.34 -11.62
C ARG A 113 -16.97 4.60 -12.08
N ARG A 114 -17.33 5.74 -11.49
CA ARG A 114 -16.81 7.05 -11.88
C ARG A 114 -15.54 7.42 -11.13
N TYR A 115 -15.46 7.03 -9.87
CA TYR A 115 -14.37 7.34 -8.92
C TYR A 115 -13.61 6.09 -8.47
#